data_b49ad33940a37735030abeb0579bb1e4
#
_entry.id   b49ad33940a37735030abeb0579bb1e4
#
_cell.length_a   1.000
_cell.length_b   1.000
_cell.length_c   1.000
_cell.angle_alpha   90.00
_cell.angle_beta   90.00
_cell.angle_gamma   90.00
#
_symmetry.space_group_name_H-M   'P 1'
#
loop_
_entity.id
_entity.type
_entity.pdbx_description
1 polymer ?
#
loop_
_entity_poly.entity_id
_entity_poly.type
_entity_poly.pdbx_seq_one_letter_code
_entity_poly.pdbx_strand_id
1 'polypeptide(L)'
;QSGTLAVTSECGPPRSSNPSPIIEKAELIRNHVDAVNITDNQTSVTRLCSLASCIHLKLMGIEPVLQMVVRDRNRIALQSDILGAASFGIPNILCLSGDHQQFGDHPSAQNVFDIDSIQLIQTVKYMREEGKFLGGDEIKVPPNFFIGAASNPFADPYKIRVPRLAKKLAAGAEFIQTQCVYNIDKFELFMKDVHNRGLDQNLYILPGITPIRSVG
;
A
#
# COMPACT_ATOMS: atom_id res chain seq x y z
N GLN A 1 11.92 -12.96 5.29
CA GLN A 1 13.12 -13.65 4.75
C GLN A 1 13.54 -14.86 5.62
N SER A 2 13.03 -14.94 6.85
CA SER A 2 13.27 -16.07 7.77
C SER A 2 12.44 -17.33 7.45
N GLY A 3 11.55 -17.29 6.46
CA GLY A 3 10.57 -18.35 6.18
C GLY A 3 9.36 -18.35 7.12
N THR A 4 9.23 -17.34 7.98
CA THR A 4 8.09 -17.18 8.88
C THR A 4 6.93 -16.49 8.13
N LEU A 5 5.70 -16.97 8.35
CA LEU A 5 4.49 -16.33 7.82
C LEU A 5 4.33 -14.95 8.43
N ALA A 6 4.25 -13.91 7.58
CA ALA A 6 3.93 -12.56 8.03
C ALA A 6 2.40 -12.37 8.08
N VAL A 7 1.92 -11.83 9.18
CA VAL A 7 0.50 -11.49 9.38
C VAL A 7 0.37 -9.97 9.50
N THR A 8 -0.50 -9.38 8.69
CA THR A 8 -0.79 -7.95 8.75
C THR A 8 -2.27 -7.71 8.95
N SER A 9 -2.63 -6.60 9.59
CA SER A 9 -4.01 -6.16 9.70
C SER A 9 -4.19 -4.78 9.07
N GLU A 10 -5.37 -4.48 8.57
CA GLU A 10 -5.70 -3.18 7.99
C GLU A 10 -6.50 -2.34 8.97
N CYS A 11 -6.08 -1.08 9.16
CA CYS A 11 -6.77 -0.09 9.96
C CYS A 11 -7.07 1.18 9.15
N GLY A 12 -8.34 1.53 9.05
CA GLY A 12 -8.77 2.81 8.46
C GLY A 12 -8.65 3.95 9.48
N PRO A 13 -7.98 5.06 9.12
CA PRO A 13 -7.93 6.25 9.96
C PRO A 13 -9.33 6.83 10.25
N PRO A 14 -9.51 7.53 11.38
CA PRO A 14 -10.80 8.15 11.72
C PRO A 14 -11.11 9.36 10.83
N ARG A 15 -12.37 9.73 10.75
CA ARG A 15 -12.84 11.01 10.16
C ARG A 15 -12.79 12.13 11.21
N SER A 16 -11.63 12.32 11.82
CA SER A 16 -11.43 13.23 12.95
C SER A 16 -9.95 13.58 13.07
N SER A 17 -9.65 14.71 13.67
CA SER A 17 -8.28 15.05 14.12
C SER A 17 -7.86 14.30 15.40
N ASN A 18 -8.80 13.61 16.06
CA ASN A 18 -8.48 12.76 17.22
C ASN A 18 -7.94 11.40 16.74
N PRO A 19 -6.67 11.04 17.04
CA PRO A 19 -6.08 9.78 16.62
C PRO A 19 -6.48 8.58 17.50
N SER A 20 -7.13 8.80 18.67
CA SER A 20 -7.44 7.73 19.61
C SER A 20 -8.08 6.49 18.99
N PRO A 21 -9.06 6.61 18.06
CA PRO A 21 -9.70 5.41 17.52
C PRO A 21 -8.76 4.49 16.72
N ILE A 22 -7.73 5.03 16.05
CA ILE A 22 -6.76 4.19 15.33
C ILE A 22 -5.71 3.64 16.29
N ILE A 23 -5.33 4.40 17.30
CA ILE A 23 -4.41 3.98 18.37
C ILE A 23 -5.00 2.80 19.14
N GLU A 24 -6.24 2.89 19.59
CA GLU A 24 -6.95 1.83 20.32
C GLU A 24 -7.06 0.54 19.50
N LYS A 25 -7.40 0.66 18.21
CA LYS A 25 -7.45 -0.51 17.30
C LYS A 25 -6.09 -1.16 17.13
N ALA A 26 -5.04 -0.36 16.96
CA ALA A 26 -3.68 -0.86 16.78
C ALA A 26 -3.18 -1.56 18.05
N GLU A 27 -3.49 -1.03 19.24
CA GLU A 27 -3.16 -1.68 20.51
C GLU A 27 -3.82 -3.04 20.68
N LEU A 28 -5.11 -3.19 20.28
CA LEU A 28 -5.82 -4.48 20.35
C LEU A 28 -5.16 -5.58 19.53
N ILE A 29 -4.50 -5.24 18.43
CA ILE A 29 -3.89 -6.20 17.50
C ILE A 29 -2.36 -6.29 17.61
N ARG A 30 -1.72 -5.43 18.39
CA ARG A 30 -0.26 -5.28 18.50
C ARG A 30 0.49 -6.61 18.62
N ASN A 31 0.01 -7.54 19.43
CA ASN A 31 0.67 -8.82 19.70
C ASN A 31 0.21 -9.95 18.77
N HIS A 32 -0.61 -9.64 17.77
CA HIS A 32 -1.22 -10.62 16.87
C HIS A 32 -0.82 -10.43 15.41
N VAL A 33 -0.13 -9.33 15.10
CA VAL A 33 0.28 -9.00 13.73
C VAL A 33 1.72 -8.48 13.72
N ASP A 34 2.41 -8.68 12.59
CA ASP A 34 3.77 -8.20 12.38
C ASP A 34 3.78 -6.73 11.93
N ALA A 35 2.73 -6.28 11.23
CA ALA A 35 2.57 -4.89 10.80
C ALA A 35 1.10 -4.49 10.62
N VAL A 36 0.84 -3.18 10.67
CA VAL A 36 -0.51 -2.61 10.50
C VAL A 36 -0.57 -1.74 9.25
N ASN A 37 -1.38 -2.14 8.28
CA ASN A 37 -1.68 -1.36 7.08
C ASN A 37 -2.60 -0.18 7.41
N ILE A 38 -2.18 1.02 7.04
CA ILE A 38 -2.95 2.24 7.27
C ILE A 38 -3.47 2.76 5.94
N THR A 39 -4.80 2.71 5.77
CA THR A 39 -5.45 3.13 4.53
C THR A 39 -5.34 4.63 4.29
N ASP A 40 -5.26 5.04 3.01
CA ASP A 40 -5.15 6.42 2.58
C ASP A 40 -6.44 6.88 1.89
N ASN A 41 -7.29 7.62 2.59
CA ASN A 41 -8.61 8.09 2.11
C ASN A 41 -9.39 6.99 1.38
N GLN A 42 -9.52 5.83 2.02
CA GLN A 42 -10.19 4.64 1.49
C GLN A 42 -11.60 5.00 0.98
N THR A 43 -11.98 4.44 -0.18
CA THR A 43 -13.24 4.74 -0.89
C THR A 43 -13.42 6.23 -1.21
N SER A 44 -12.34 6.99 -1.35
CA SER A 44 -12.37 8.46 -1.60
C SER A 44 -13.09 9.26 -0.52
N VAL A 45 -13.08 8.79 0.71
CA VAL A 45 -13.68 9.47 1.87
C VAL A 45 -12.58 10.12 2.68
N THR A 46 -12.72 11.42 2.97
CA THR A 46 -11.76 12.21 3.73
C THR A 46 -11.59 11.66 5.15
N ARG A 47 -10.36 11.37 5.53
CA ARG A 47 -9.95 10.83 6.83
C ARG A 47 -8.67 11.50 7.33
N LEU A 48 -8.30 11.23 8.57
CA LEU A 48 -6.94 11.54 9.04
C LEU A 48 -5.93 10.91 8.06
N CYS A 49 -4.94 11.67 7.60
CA CYS A 49 -4.04 11.18 6.57
C CYS A 49 -3.24 9.95 7.04
N SER A 50 -2.97 9.05 6.11
CA SER A 50 -2.25 7.80 6.37
C SER A 50 -0.89 8.04 7.00
N LEU A 51 -0.15 9.05 6.53
CA LEU A 51 1.17 9.40 7.07
C LEU A 51 1.12 9.76 8.55
N ALA A 52 0.22 10.67 8.98
CA ALA A 52 0.08 11.03 10.39
C ALA A 52 -0.30 9.82 11.25
N SER A 53 -1.22 8.98 10.75
CA SER A 53 -1.62 7.75 11.44
C SER A 53 -0.45 6.76 11.58
N CYS A 54 0.36 6.59 10.54
CA CYS A 54 1.58 5.76 10.59
C CYS A 54 2.60 6.30 11.61
N ILE A 55 2.76 7.62 11.70
CA ILE A 55 3.65 8.25 12.69
C ILE A 55 3.18 7.91 14.11
N HIS A 56 1.88 8.03 14.41
CA HIS A 56 1.34 7.64 15.72
C HIS A 56 1.66 6.19 16.06
N LEU A 57 1.43 5.25 15.15
CA LEU A 57 1.73 3.83 15.37
C LEU A 57 3.23 3.60 15.57
N LYS A 58 4.07 4.24 14.75
CA LYS A 58 5.54 4.10 14.84
C LYS A 58 6.06 4.57 16.20
N LEU A 59 5.57 5.70 16.71
CA LEU A 59 5.92 6.22 18.04
C LEU A 59 5.48 5.30 19.17
N MET A 60 4.47 4.45 18.94
CA MET A 60 4.03 3.43 19.90
C MET A 60 4.82 2.10 19.76
N GLY A 61 5.78 2.01 18.83
CA GLY A 61 6.53 0.78 18.57
C GLY A 61 5.76 -0.27 17.77
N ILE A 62 4.68 0.13 17.08
CA ILE A 62 3.92 -0.73 16.15
C ILE A 62 4.42 -0.46 14.74
N GLU A 63 4.73 -1.51 13.98
CA GLU A 63 5.24 -1.35 12.62
C GLU A 63 4.10 -1.01 11.64
N PRO A 64 4.13 0.18 11.00
CA PRO A 64 3.12 0.55 10.04
C PRO A 64 3.52 0.16 8.61
N VAL A 65 2.50 -0.08 7.77
CA VAL A 65 2.60 -0.06 6.31
C VAL A 65 1.84 1.18 5.82
N LEU A 66 2.56 2.15 5.30
CA LEU A 66 2.00 3.39 4.77
C LEU A 66 1.33 3.12 3.42
N GLN A 67 0.01 3.15 3.34
CA GLN A 67 -0.67 3.23 2.05
C GLN A 67 -0.57 4.66 1.50
N MET A 68 -0.22 4.79 0.22
CA MET A 68 -0.09 6.06 -0.47
C MET A 68 -0.80 6.02 -1.81
N VAL A 69 -1.85 6.85 -1.97
CA VAL A 69 -2.61 6.96 -3.23
C VAL A 69 -2.10 8.12 -4.08
N VAL A 70 -2.04 7.91 -5.39
CA VAL A 70 -1.67 8.95 -6.37
C VAL A 70 -2.85 9.85 -6.77
N ARG A 71 -4.08 9.49 -6.39
CA ARG A 71 -5.29 10.24 -6.71
C ARG A 71 -5.25 11.67 -6.21
N ASP A 72 -4.78 11.88 -4.98
CA ASP A 72 -4.94 13.14 -4.25
C ASP A 72 -3.71 14.05 -4.31
N ARG A 73 -2.57 13.55 -4.84
CA ARG A 73 -1.26 14.25 -4.76
C ARG A 73 -0.51 14.22 -6.08
N ASN A 74 0.14 15.33 -6.41
CA ASN A 74 1.11 15.37 -7.51
C ASN A 74 2.47 14.78 -7.07
N ARG A 75 3.37 14.60 -8.02
CA ARG A 75 4.72 14.01 -7.78
C ARG A 75 5.58 14.79 -6.79
N ILE A 76 5.36 16.09 -6.62
CA ILE A 76 6.09 16.90 -5.61
C ILE A 76 5.61 16.49 -4.22
N ALA A 77 4.30 16.49 -3.99
CA ALA A 77 3.71 16.13 -2.71
C ALA A 77 4.01 14.66 -2.34
N LEU A 78 3.94 13.73 -3.32
CA LEU A 78 4.27 12.32 -3.10
C LEU A 78 5.72 12.14 -2.65
N GLN A 79 6.69 12.78 -3.32
CA GLN A 79 8.11 12.70 -2.94
C GLN A 79 8.36 13.34 -1.56
N SER A 80 7.68 14.45 -1.25
CA SER A 80 7.75 15.09 0.07
C SER A 80 7.22 14.18 1.18
N ASP A 81 6.07 13.53 0.96
CA ASP A 81 5.47 12.60 1.93
C ASP A 81 6.34 11.34 2.12
N ILE A 82 7.01 10.84 1.05
CA ILE A 82 7.99 9.75 1.11
C ILE A 82 9.16 10.13 2.03
N LEU A 83 9.74 11.33 1.88
CA LEU A 83 10.79 11.81 2.78
C LEU A 83 10.29 11.98 4.21
N GLY A 84 9.07 12.52 4.37
CA GLY A 84 8.42 12.66 5.68
C GLY A 84 8.28 11.32 6.38
N ALA A 85 7.78 10.29 5.69
CA ALA A 85 7.65 8.94 6.22
C ALA A 85 9.01 8.34 6.61
N ALA A 86 10.01 8.47 5.73
CA ALA A 86 11.36 7.98 5.98
C ALA A 86 12.00 8.65 7.21
N SER A 87 11.78 9.96 7.41
CA SER A 87 12.32 10.72 8.56
C SER A 87 11.83 10.22 9.92
N PHE A 88 10.64 9.58 9.96
CA PHE A 88 10.11 8.89 11.15
C PHE A 88 10.47 7.41 11.21
N GLY A 89 11.28 6.91 10.28
CA GLY A 89 11.68 5.50 10.22
C GLY A 89 10.53 4.55 9.89
N ILE A 90 9.53 4.99 9.12
CA ILE A 90 8.47 4.12 8.59
C ILE A 90 9.11 3.23 7.51
N PRO A 91 9.08 1.88 7.67
CA PRO A 91 9.88 1.02 6.80
C PRO A 91 9.13 0.49 5.59
N ASN A 92 7.79 0.52 5.59
CA ASN A 92 6.98 -0.13 4.57
C ASN A 92 6.04 0.87 3.89
N ILE A 93 5.95 0.79 2.57
CA ILE A 93 5.03 1.60 1.77
C ILE A 93 4.23 0.73 0.80
N LEU A 94 2.92 0.96 0.70
CA LEU A 94 2.04 0.31 -0.26
C LEU A 94 1.54 1.35 -1.29
N CYS A 95 2.02 1.23 -2.53
CA CYS A 95 1.74 2.17 -3.61
C CYS A 95 0.42 1.85 -4.31
N LEU A 96 -0.51 2.80 -4.32
CA LEU A 96 -1.89 2.61 -4.80
C LEU A 96 -2.32 3.69 -5.79
N SER A 97 -3.26 3.34 -6.67
CA SER A 97 -3.94 4.36 -7.50
C SER A 97 -4.96 5.17 -6.70
N GLY A 98 -5.67 4.52 -5.78
CA GLY A 98 -6.83 5.05 -5.09
C GLY A 98 -8.12 4.86 -5.89
N ASP A 99 -9.26 4.85 -5.16
CA ASP A 99 -10.59 4.81 -5.77
C ASP A 99 -10.92 6.16 -6.39
N HIS A 100 -11.78 6.17 -7.42
CA HIS A 100 -12.20 7.41 -8.06
C HIS A 100 -13.05 8.27 -7.10
N GLN A 101 -12.84 9.61 -7.09
CA GLN A 101 -13.51 10.53 -6.16
C GLN A 101 -15.05 10.47 -6.23
N GLN A 102 -15.60 10.06 -7.37
CA GLN A 102 -17.04 9.92 -7.56
C GLN A 102 -17.70 8.95 -6.57
N PHE A 103 -16.92 8.00 -6.02
CA PHE A 103 -17.41 7.02 -5.03
C PHE A 103 -17.31 7.52 -3.59
N GLY A 104 -16.73 8.69 -3.36
CA GLY A 104 -16.47 9.25 -2.04
C GLY A 104 -17.44 10.35 -1.62
N ASP A 105 -17.04 11.08 -0.60
CA ASP A 105 -17.84 12.18 -0.01
C ASP A 105 -17.63 13.53 -0.72
N HIS A 106 -16.69 13.63 -1.68
CA HIS A 106 -16.43 14.81 -2.50
C HIS A 106 -16.39 14.45 -4.00
N PRO A 107 -17.53 14.11 -4.63
CA PRO A 107 -17.54 13.65 -6.02
C PRO A 107 -17.08 14.69 -7.03
N SER A 108 -17.12 15.98 -6.68
CA SER A 108 -16.62 17.10 -7.50
C SER A 108 -15.14 17.44 -7.30
N ALA A 109 -14.44 16.74 -6.38
CA ALA A 109 -13.02 16.95 -6.21
C ALA A 109 -12.25 16.61 -7.49
N GLN A 110 -11.17 17.32 -7.77
CA GLN A 110 -10.31 17.03 -8.92
C GLN A 110 -9.34 15.92 -8.58
N ASN A 111 -9.34 14.85 -9.37
CA ASN A 111 -8.28 13.84 -9.31
C ASN A 111 -6.98 14.45 -9.85
N VAL A 112 -5.88 14.16 -9.21
CA VAL A 112 -4.57 14.63 -9.66
C VAL A 112 -3.98 13.64 -10.66
N PHE A 113 -3.75 12.37 -10.27
CA PHE A 113 -3.17 11.32 -11.09
C PHE A 113 -2.01 11.81 -11.97
N ASP A 114 -1.14 12.65 -11.41
CA ASP A 114 0.07 13.16 -12.09
C ASP A 114 1.03 12.01 -12.48
N ILE A 115 1.05 10.97 -11.67
CA ILE A 115 1.68 9.68 -11.94
C ILE A 115 0.71 8.56 -11.59
N ASP A 116 0.90 7.37 -12.16
CA ASP A 116 0.15 6.18 -11.78
C ASP A 116 0.82 5.39 -10.65
N SER A 117 0.16 4.34 -10.14
CA SER A 117 0.71 3.53 -9.04
C SER A 117 1.99 2.77 -9.41
N ILE A 118 2.19 2.43 -10.69
CA ILE A 118 3.43 1.77 -11.15
C ILE A 118 4.57 2.80 -11.19
N GLN A 119 4.29 4.00 -11.66
CA GLN A 119 5.24 5.12 -11.61
C GLN A 119 5.57 5.52 -10.17
N LEU A 120 4.62 5.44 -9.23
CA LEU A 120 4.90 5.66 -7.81
C LEU A 120 5.87 4.61 -7.25
N ILE A 121 5.68 3.31 -7.58
CA ILE A 121 6.63 2.24 -7.22
C ILE A 121 8.02 2.57 -7.75
N GLN A 122 8.12 2.94 -9.04
CA GLN A 122 9.38 3.35 -9.66
C GLN A 122 10.00 4.57 -8.97
N THR A 123 9.17 5.55 -8.57
CA THR A 123 9.63 6.75 -7.87
C THR A 123 10.26 6.40 -6.53
N VAL A 124 9.58 5.58 -5.71
CA VAL A 124 10.11 5.15 -4.40
C VAL A 124 11.41 4.38 -4.58
N LYS A 125 11.45 3.44 -5.55
CA LYS A 125 12.65 2.69 -5.90
C LYS A 125 13.79 3.62 -6.34
N TYR A 126 13.50 4.55 -7.23
CA TYR A 126 14.49 5.50 -7.75
C TYR A 126 15.08 6.38 -6.65
N MET A 127 14.23 6.92 -5.77
CA MET A 127 14.68 7.70 -4.61
C MET A 127 15.53 6.86 -3.66
N ARG A 128 15.22 5.57 -3.47
CA ARG A 128 15.96 4.63 -2.62
C ARG A 128 17.32 4.25 -3.23
N GLU A 129 17.35 3.86 -4.50
CA GLU A 129 18.52 3.23 -5.14
C GLU A 129 19.46 4.25 -5.76
N GLU A 130 18.91 5.29 -6.43
CA GLU A 130 19.71 6.31 -7.09
C GLU A 130 19.97 7.54 -6.19
N GLY A 131 19.26 7.67 -5.08
CA GLY A 131 19.40 8.81 -4.19
C GLY A 131 19.04 10.14 -4.83
N LYS A 132 18.04 10.15 -5.73
CA LYS A 132 17.66 11.34 -6.51
C LYS A 132 16.15 11.56 -6.52
N PHE A 133 15.75 12.83 -6.58
CA PHE A 133 14.38 13.21 -6.92
C PHE A 133 14.08 12.98 -8.40
N LEU A 134 12.79 12.88 -8.75
CA LEU A 134 12.38 12.81 -10.17
C LEU A 134 12.86 14.04 -11.01
N GLY A 135 13.13 15.16 -10.36
CA GLY A 135 13.71 16.35 -10.99
C GLY A 135 15.21 16.23 -11.30
N GLY A 136 15.88 15.20 -10.77
CA GLY A 136 17.31 14.93 -10.98
C GLY A 136 18.23 15.37 -9.85
N ASP A 137 17.77 16.20 -8.92
CA ASP A 137 18.56 16.66 -7.77
C ASP A 137 18.83 15.51 -6.79
N GLU A 138 19.99 15.56 -6.13
CA GLU A 138 20.42 14.54 -5.17
C GLU A 138 19.67 14.62 -3.83
N ILE A 139 19.39 13.46 -3.24
CA ILE A 139 18.86 13.29 -1.89
C ILE A 139 20.03 12.92 -0.97
N LYS A 140 20.39 13.80 -0.03
CA LYS A 140 21.52 13.59 0.89
C LYS A 140 21.40 12.32 1.72
N VAL A 141 20.18 11.99 2.15
CA VAL A 141 19.86 10.76 2.89
C VAL A 141 18.67 10.09 2.20
N PRO A 142 18.91 9.11 1.32
CA PRO A 142 17.86 8.42 0.59
C PRO A 142 16.89 7.69 1.51
N PRO A 143 15.58 7.64 1.19
CA PRO A 143 14.61 6.84 1.92
C PRO A 143 14.88 5.36 1.71
N ASN A 144 14.58 4.53 2.74
CA ASN A 144 14.71 3.09 2.64
C ASN A 144 13.38 2.42 2.98
N PHE A 145 12.64 2.02 1.94
CA PHE A 145 11.34 1.36 2.09
C PHE A 145 11.35 -0.05 1.51
N PHE A 146 10.62 -0.96 2.17
CA PHE A 146 10.12 -2.18 1.58
C PHE A 146 8.85 -1.83 0.79
N ILE A 147 8.89 -2.04 -0.54
CA ILE A 147 7.94 -1.45 -1.47
C ILE A 147 6.85 -2.44 -1.82
N GLY A 148 5.62 -2.10 -1.53
CA GLY A 148 4.44 -2.91 -1.83
C GLY A 148 3.54 -2.32 -2.90
N ALA A 149 2.68 -3.18 -3.44
CA ALA A 149 1.60 -2.79 -4.33
C ALA A 149 0.37 -3.70 -4.12
N ALA A 150 -0.81 -3.24 -4.56
CA ALA A 150 -2.00 -4.06 -4.53
C ALA A 150 -2.17 -4.89 -5.81
N SER A 151 -2.81 -6.05 -5.70
CA SER A 151 -3.27 -6.83 -6.84
C SER A 151 -4.70 -7.32 -6.62
N ASN A 152 -5.48 -7.38 -7.71
CA ASN A 152 -6.81 -7.99 -7.67
C ASN A 152 -6.81 -9.27 -8.52
N PRO A 153 -6.71 -10.47 -7.90
CA PRO A 153 -6.77 -11.76 -8.58
C PRO A 153 -8.10 -12.04 -9.28
N PHE A 154 -9.14 -11.26 -8.97
CA PHE A 154 -10.53 -11.51 -9.38
C PHE A 154 -11.08 -10.54 -10.44
N ALA A 155 -10.34 -9.46 -10.75
CA ALA A 155 -10.77 -8.46 -11.72
C ALA A 155 -10.81 -9.00 -13.16
N ASP A 156 -11.77 -8.56 -13.96
CA ASP A 156 -11.82 -8.86 -15.38
C ASP A 156 -11.19 -7.71 -16.21
N PRO A 157 -10.64 -8.01 -17.38
CA PRO A 157 -10.43 -9.35 -17.95
C PRO A 157 -9.26 -10.11 -17.30
N TYR A 158 -9.42 -11.42 -17.10
CA TYR A 158 -8.41 -12.27 -16.46
C TYR A 158 -7.02 -12.17 -17.09
N LYS A 159 -6.94 -12.08 -18.41
CA LYS A 159 -5.70 -12.09 -19.19
C LYS A 159 -4.68 -11.02 -18.80
N ILE A 160 -5.13 -9.90 -18.22
CA ILE A 160 -4.25 -8.77 -17.87
C ILE A 160 -3.75 -8.80 -16.43
N ARG A 161 -4.27 -9.66 -15.56
CA ARG A 161 -3.94 -9.66 -14.11
C ARG A 161 -2.48 -9.93 -13.83
N VAL A 162 -1.98 -11.08 -14.32
CA VAL A 162 -0.59 -11.47 -14.13
C VAL A 162 0.39 -10.57 -14.90
N PRO A 163 0.12 -10.14 -16.16
CA PRO A 163 0.91 -9.10 -16.81
C PRO A 163 1.00 -7.76 -16.04
N ARG A 164 -0.09 -7.33 -15.40
CA ARG A 164 -0.05 -6.12 -14.54
C ARG A 164 0.78 -6.34 -13.28
N LEU A 165 0.70 -7.53 -12.67
CA LEU A 165 1.56 -7.90 -11.56
C LEU A 165 3.04 -7.87 -11.97
N ALA A 166 3.37 -8.46 -13.12
CA ALA A 166 4.74 -8.45 -13.67
C ALA A 166 5.27 -7.02 -13.87
N LYS A 167 4.44 -6.09 -14.35
CA LYS A 167 4.82 -4.67 -14.46
C LYS A 167 5.13 -4.03 -13.10
N LYS A 168 4.37 -4.35 -12.06
CA LYS A 168 4.62 -3.84 -10.70
C LYS A 168 5.92 -4.38 -10.12
N LEU A 169 6.18 -5.68 -10.32
CA LEU A 169 7.45 -6.29 -9.92
C LEU A 169 8.64 -5.66 -10.66
N ALA A 170 8.55 -5.50 -11.98
CA ALA A 170 9.59 -4.83 -12.78
C ALA A 170 9.81 -3.37 -12.35
N ALA A 171 8.77 -2.69 -11.88
CA ALA A 171 8.86 -1.34 -11.33
C ALA A 171 9.55 -1.29 -9.96
N GLY A 172 9.65 -2.41 -9.25
CA GLY A 172 10.34 -2.51 -7.95
C GLY A 172 9.47 -2.91 -6.78
N ALA A 173 8.25 -3.42 -7.00
CA ALA A 173 7.45 -3.98 -5.92
C ALA A 173 8.10 -5.25 -5.37
N GLU A 174 8.23 -5.33 -4.05
CA GLU A 174 8.85 -6.42 -3.31
C GLU A 174 7.78 -7.28 -2.60
N PHE A 175 6.61 -6.70 -2.31
CA PHE A 175 5.45 -7.45 -1.83
C PHE A 175 4.15 -7.00 -2.51
N ILE A 176 3.17 -7.90 -2.52
CA ILE A 176 1.83 -7.65 -3.04
C ILE A 176 0.80 -7.98 -1.97
N GLN A 177 -0.09 -7.03 -1.72
CA GLN A 177 -1.33 -7.27 -0.98
C GLN A 177 -2.46 -7.52 -1.97
N THR A 178 -3.14 -8.67 -1.86
CA THR A 178 -4.26 -8.97 -2.75
C THR A 178 -5.57 -8.39 -2.21
N GLN A 179 -6.55 -8.24 -3.09
CA GLN A 179 -7.95 -8.13 -2.67
C GLN A 179 -8.39 -9.40 -1.93
N CYS A 180 -9.47 -9.28 -1.12
CA CYS A 180 -9.96 -10.39 -0.28
C CYS A 180 -10.23 -11.65 -1.10
N VAL A 181 -9.69 -12.77 -0.63
CA VAL A 181 -9.81 -14.07 -1.28
C VAL A 181 -11.05 -14.77 -0.76
N TYR A 182 -12.14 -14.72 -1.52
CA TYR A 182 -13.37 -15.46 -1.27
C TYR A 182 -13.55 -16.65 -2.21
N ASN A 183 -12.89 -16.63 -3.38
CA ASN A 183 -12.93 -17.71 -4.37
C ASN A 183 -11.56 -18.34 -4.46
N ILE A 184 -11.38 -19.49 -3.81
CA ILE A 184 -10.12 -20.20 -3.72
C ILE A 184 -9.68 -20.71 -5.09
N ASP A 185 -10.59 -21.29 -5.89
CA ASP A 185 -10.27 -21.86 -7.21
C ASP A 185 -9.68 -20.78 -8.15
N LYS A 186 -10.30 -19.58 -8.16
CA LYS A 186 -9.79 -18.45 -8.95
C LYS A 186 -8.43 -17.95 -8.42
N PHE A 187 -8.23 -17.99 -7.13
CA PHE A 187 -6.97 -17.60 -6.53
C PHE A 187 -5.85 -18.61 -6.85
N GLU A 188 -6.14 -19.91 -6.78
CA GLU A 188 -5.21 -20.96 -7.16
C GLU A 188 -4.79 -20.83 -8.62
N LEU A 189 -5.76 -20.58 -9.52
CA LEU A 189 -5.48 -20.33 -10.94
C LEU A 189 -4.56 -19.11 -11.13
N PHE A 190 -4.81 -18.03 -10.41
CA PHE A 190 -3.95 -16.84 -10.43
C PHE A 190 -2.54 -17.17 -9.94
N MET A 191 -2.40 -17.88 -8.80
CA MET A 191 -1.11 -18.26 -8.25
C MET A 191 -0.34 -19.22 -9.17
N LYS A 192 -1.03 -20.15 -9.84
CA LYS A 192 -0.43 -21.02 -10.86
C LYS A 192 0.17 -20.22 -12.03
N ASP A 193 -0.56 -19.20 -12.51
CA ASP A 193 -0.05 -18.33 -13.58
C ASP A 193 1.11 -17.46 -13.13
N VAL A 194 1.10 -16.99 -11.86
CA VAL A 194 2.22 -16.25 -11.23
C VAL A 194 3.45 -17.14 -11.17
N HIS A 195 3.30 -18.38 -10.70
CA HIS A 195 4.37 -19.38 -10.60
C HIS A 195 4.94 -19.76 -11.98
N ASN A 196 4.08 -20.04 -12.94
CA ASN A 196 4.49 -20.40 -14.31
C ASN A 196 5.32 -19.30 -15.00
N ARG A 197 5.21 -18.07 -14.55
CA ARG A 197 6.00 -16.93 -15.01
C ARG A 197 7.21 -16.61 -14.14
N GLY A 198 7.44 -17.39 -13.08
CA GLY A 198 8.54 -17.19 -12.12
C GLY A 198 8.46 -15.90 -11.32
N LEU A 199 7.27 -15.30 -11.17
CA LEU A 199 7.10 -14.01 -10.50
C LEU A 199 7.13 -14.12 -8.97
N ASP A 200 6.91 -15.30 -8.43
CA ASP A 200 6.89 -15.62 -7.00
C ASP A 200 8.30 -15.81 -6.39
N GLN A 201 9.33 -15.92 -7.21
CA GLN A 201 10.70 -16.15 -6.73
C GLN A 201 11.29 -14.96 -5.95
N ASN A 202 10.86 -13.72 -6.28
CA ASN A 202 11.36 -12.50 -5.67
C ASN A 202 10.23 -11.59 -5.20
N LEU A 203 9.07 -12.14 -4.88
CA LEU A 203 7.87 -11.40 -4.53
C LEU A 203 7.14 -12.07 -3.37
N TYR A 204 6.93 -11.33 -2.30
CA TYR A 204 6.07 -11.79 -1.20
C TYR A 204 4.61 -11.48 -1.53
N ILE A 205 3.74 -12.46 -1.40
CA ILE A 205 2.30 -12.29 -1.66
C ILE A 205 1.54 -12.46 -0.35
N LEU A 206 0.81 -11.42 0.05
CA LEU A 206 -0.06 -11.36 1.21
C LEU A 206 -1.52 -11.50 0.73
N PRO A 207 -2.13 -12.69 0.85
CA PRO A 207 -3.56 -12.87 0.53
C PRO A 207 -4.43 -12.07 1.51
N GLY A 208 -5.34 -11.25 0.98
CA GLY A 208 -6.30 -10.53 1.80
C GLY A 208 -7.39 -11.48 2.33
N ILE A 209 -7.69 -11.38 3.62
CA ILE A 209 -8.77 -12.11 4.28
C ILE A 209 -9.64 -11.11 5.03
N THR A 210 -10.95 -11.20 4.85
CA THR A 210 -11.91 -10.39 5.61
C THR A 210 -12.96 -11.30 6.22
N PRO A 211 -13.16 -11.26 7.53
CA PRO A 211 -14.22 -12.03 8.18
C PRO A 211 -15.62 -11.59 7.70
N ILE A 212 -16.47 -12.54 7.38
CA ILE A 212 -17.88 -12.28 7.04
C ILE A 212 -18.60 -11.95 8.35
N ARG A 213 -19.16 -10.75 8.46
CA ARG A 213 -19.81 -10.26 9.69
C ARG A 213 -21.29 -10.63 9.78
N SER A 214 -21.95 -10.82 8.66
CA SER A 214 -23.37 -11.21 8.58
C SER A 214 -23.65 -11.91 7.27
N VAL A 215 -24.63 -12.81 7.28
CA VAL A 215 -25.28 -13.36 6.10
C VAL A 215 -26.57 -12.57 5.94
N GLY A 216 -26.58 -11.60 5.06
CA GLY A 216 -27.75 -10.76 4.77
C GLY A 216 -28.10 -10.84 3.30
#